data_256931ca51e07cf7debe4c159b081263
#
_entry.id   256931ca51e07cf7debe4c159b081263
#
_cell.length_a   1.000
_cell.length_b   1.000
_cell.length_c   1.000
_cell.angle_alpha   90.00
_cell.angle_beta   90.00
_cell.angle_gamma   90.00
#
_symmetry.space_group_name_H-M   'P 1'
#
loop_
_entity.id
_entity.type
_entity.pdbx_description
1 polymer ?
#
loop_
_entity_poly.entity_id
_entity_poly.type
_entity_poly.pdbx_seq_one_letter_code
_entity_poly.pdbx_strand_id
1 'polypeptide(L)'
;MKKVLFLLLLMIIPACGMECLASIKLNLNQCVRQGDNVVMNFVIQNDGDKDVSFDLGSDSFNPSIVYDLQGCQYKATCLQQGNRSGTINLPSDITIKLNVVVYDVPQNVSEFAAVGVYFRSESRDGCLVWKQTENKAVLKIAN
;
A
#
# COMPACT_ATOMS: atom_id res chain seq x y z
N MET A 1 -13.03 36.95 -12.56
CA MET A 1 -12.92 36.07 -13.72
C MET A 1 -11.58 35.30 -13.80
N LYS A 2 -10.43 35.92 -13.53
CA LYS A 2 -9.13 35.19 -13.55
C LYS A 2 -8.99 34.09 -12.48
N LYS A 3 -9.64 34.23 -11.33
CA LYS A 3 -9.59 33.20 -10.25
C LYS A 3 -10.40 31.93 -10.56
N VAL A 4 -11.47 32.06 -11.33
CA VAL A 4 -12.32 30.91 -11.71
C VAL A 4 -11.63 30.07 -12.79
N LEU A 5 -10.92 30.73 -13.71
CA LEU A 5 -10.16 30.02 -14.76
C LEU A 5 -8.99 29.22 -14.18
N PHE A 6 -8.35 29.75 -13.12
CA PHE A 6 -7.25 29.06 -12.43
C PHE A 6 -7.73 27.85 -11.65
N LEU A 7 -8.92 27.94 -11.03
CA LEU A 7 -9.55 26.82 -10.33
C LEU A 7 -9.96 25.69 -11.29
N LEU A 8 -10.46 26.05 -12.47
CA LEU A 8 -10.83 25.08 -13.52
C LEU A 8 -9.59 24.36 -14.07
N LEU A 9 -8.48 25.06 -14.22
CA LEU A 9 -7.22 24.48 -14.70
C LEU A 9 -6.62 23.50 -13.66
N LEU A 10 -6.77 23.79 -12.38
CA LEU A 10 -6.31 22.89 -11.31
C LEU A 10 -7.14 21.60 -11.22
N MET A 11 -8.41 21.62 -11.64
CA MET A 11 -9.27 20.44 -11.65
C MET A 11 -8.99 19.51 -12.84
N ILE A 12 -8.38 20.00 -13.91
CA ILE A 12 -8.12 19.19 -15.12
C ILE A 12 -6.82 18.38 -14.98
N ILE A 13 -5.85 18.86 -14.20
CA ILE A 13 -4.52 18.22 -14.07
C ILE A 13 -4.55 16.88 -13.28
N PRO A 14 -5.37 16.67 -12.22
CA PRO A 14 -5.37 15.40 -11.51
C PRO A 14 -6.10 14.26 -12.23
N ALA A 15 -7.02 14.55 -13.16
CA ALA A 15 -7.91 13.54 -13.74
C ALA A 15 -7.21 12.60 -14.74
N CYS A 16 -6.14 13.02 -15.38
CA CYS A 16 -5.52 12.23 -16.45
C CYS A 16 -4.56 11.12 -16.03
N GLY A 17 -4.27 10.96 -14.76
CA GLY A 17 -3.22 10.05 -14.34
C GLY A 17 -3.52 9.13 -13.15
N MET A 18 -4.61 9.34 -12.42
CA MET A 18 -4.88 8.64 -11.16
C MET A 18 -6.06 7.67 -11.21
N GLU A 19 -6.78 7.56 -12.32
CA GLU A 19 -8.02 6.77 -12.38
C GLU A 19 -7.80 5.27 -12.11
N CYS A 20 -6.67 4.70 -12.50
CA CYS A 20 -6.39 3.28 -12.24
C CYS A 20 -6.06 2.97 -10.78
N LEU A 21 -5.56 3.93 -10.00
CA LEU A 21 -5.16 3.73 -8.61
C LEU A 21 -6.23 4.13 -7.61
N ALA A 22 -7.11 5.07 -7.96
CA ALA A 22 -8.21 5.53 -7.11
C ALA A 22 -9.24 4.43 -6.82
N SER A 23 -9.33 3.41 -7.66
CA SER A 23 -10.24 2.26 -7.50
C SER A 23 -9.65 1.14 -6.64
N ILE A 24 -8.36 1.18 -6.30
CA ILE A 24 -7.69 0.15 -5.50
C ILE A 24 -7.60 0.63 -4.06
N LYS A 25 -8.13 -0.17 -3.14
CA LYS A 25 -8.10 0.10 -1.70
C LYS A 25 -7.22 -0.92 -0.99
N LEU A 26 -6.39 -0.41 -0.09
CA LEU A 26 -5.52 -1.19 0.78
C LEU A 26 -6.00 -1.04 2.22
N ASN A 27 -6.50 -2.11 2.82
CA ASN A 27 -7.00 -2.11 4.19
C ASN A 27 -6.17 -3.06 5.06
N LEU A 28 -5.77 -2.60 6.23
CA LEU A 28 -5.08 -3.44 7.20
C LEU A 28 -6.10 -4.34 7.92
N ASN A 29 -5.82 -5.64 7.92
CA ASN A 29 -6.62 -6.62 8.63
C ASN A 29 -5.98 -7.02 9.96
N GLN A 30 -4.68 -7.26 9.97
CA GLN A 30 -3.96 -7.75 11.15
C GLN A 30 -2.50 -7.32 11.12
N CYS A 31 -1.92 -7.13 12.31
CA CYS A 31 -0.49 -6.86 12.49
C CYS A 31 0.04 -7.72 13.63
N VAL A 32 1.04 -8.55 13.36
CA VAL A 32 1.58 -9.52 14.31
C VAL A 32 3.11 -9.44 14.35
N ARG A 33 3.67 -9.35 15.55
CA ARG A 33 5.11 -9.45 15.75
C ARG A 33 5.57 -10.91 15.74
N GLN A 34 6.63 -11.17 15.01
CA GLN A 34 7.30 -12.47 14.95
C GLN A 34 8.80 -12.26 15.19
N GLY A 35 9.24 -12.31 16.46
CA GLY A 35 10.61 -11.99 16.85
C GLY A 35 10.94 -10.52 16.58
N ASP A 36 11.98 -10.27 15.79
CA ASP A 36 12.38 -8.92 15.37
C ASP A 36 11.64 -8.42 14.12
N ASN A 37 10.79 -9.25 13.53
CA ASN A 37 10.01 -8.90 12.37
C ASN A 37 8.54 -8.67 12.74
N VAL A 38 7.85 -7.92 11.90
CA VAL A 38 6.42 -7.70 12.02
C VAL A 38 5.74 -8.05 10.70
N VAL A 39 4.68 -8.85 10.77
CA VAL A 39 3.88 -9.20 9.60
C VAL A 39 2.58 -8.43 9.65
N MET A 40 2.35 -7.63 8.61
CA MET A 40 1.12 -6.89 8.41
C MET A 40 0.30 -7.58 7.31
N ASN A 41 -0.90 -8.01 7.67
CA ASN A 41 -1.82 -8.63 6.71
C ASN A 41 -2.78 -7.58 6.18
N PHE A 42 -2.69 -7.29 4.90
CA PHE A 42 -3.56 -6.37 4.19
C PHE A 42 -4.56 -7.11 3.32
N VAL A 43 -5.65 -6.45 3.09
CA VAL A 43 -6.63 -6.82 2.07
C VAL A 43 -6.61 -5.72 1.01
N ILE A 44 -6.37 -6.11 -0.23
CA ILE A 44 -6.43 -5.22 -1.38
C ILE A 44 -7.68 -5.53 -2.18
N GLN A 45 -8.42 -4.49 -2.54
CA GLN A 45 -9.67 -4.59 -3.27
C GLN A 45 -9.65 -3.67 -4.49
N ASN A 46 -10.15 -4.18 -5.60
CA ASN A 46 -10.38 -3.39 -6.80
C ASN A 46 -11.88 -3.05 -6.90
N ASP A 47 -12.23 -1.82 -6.56
CA ASP A 47 -13.60 -1.30 -6.67
C ASP A 47 -13.91 -0.74 -8.07
N GLY A 48 -12.94 -0.76 -8.98
CA GLY A 48 -13.13 -0.34 -10.36
C GLY A 48 -13.84 -1.38 -11.23
N ASP A 49 -14.17 -1.00 -12.43
CA ASP A 49 -14.84 -1.85 -13.43
C ASP A 49 -13.88 -2.59 -14.37
N LYS A 50 -12.57 -2.36 -14.21
CA LYS A 50 -11.52 -2.99 -15.02
C LYS A 50 -10.60 -3.85 -14.16
N ASP A 51 -10.15 -4.95 -14.73
CA ASP A 51 -9.10 -5.76 -14.14
C ASP A 51 -7.77 -5.01 -14.14
N VAL A 52 -7.00 -5.17 -13.07
CA VAL A 52 -5.69 -4.55 -12.91
C VAL A 52 -4.64 -5.63 -12.69
N SER A 53 -3.49 -5.50 -13.36
CA SER A 53 -2.33 -6.36 -13.15
C SER A 53 -1.10 -5.50 -12.87
N PHE A 54 -0.31 -5.91 -11.88
CA PHE A 54 0.92 -5.21 -11.53
C PHE A 54 1.92 -6.13 -10.83
N ASP A 55 3.19 -5.77 -10.92
CA ASP A 55 4.27 -6.45 -10.22
C ASP A 55 4.61 -5.71 -8.93
N LEU A 56 4.74 -6.45 -7.84
CA LEU A 56 5.21 -5.90 -6.57
C LEU A 56 6.70 -5.59 -6.64
N GLY A 57 7.11 -4.52 -5.97
CA GLY A 57 8.52 -4.20 -5.78
C GLY A 57 9.25 -5.31 -5.02
N SER A 58 10.53 -5.49 -5.30
CA SER A 58 11.41 -6.43 -4.61
C SER A 58 12.42 -5.69 -3.74
N ASP A 59 13.15 -6.42 -2.89
CA ASP A 59 14.19 -5.85 -2.03
C ASP A 59 15.29 -5.11 -2.83
N SER A 60 15.54 -5.51 -4.06
CA SER A 60 16.51 -4.88 -4.94
C SER A 60 15.93 -3.78 -5.82
N PHE A 61 14.61 -3.72 -5.93
CA PHE A 61 13.93 -2.76 -6.78
C PHE A 61 12.64 -2.26 -6.13
N ASN A 62 12.64 -1.00 -5.72
CA ASN A 62 11.50 -0.33 -5.06
C ASN A 62 10.89 -1.18 -3.92
N PRO A 63 11.64 -1.47 -2.85
CA PRO A 63 11.12 -2.21 -1.72
C PRO A 63 9.95 -1.46 -1.09
N SER A 64 9.02 -2.20 -0.51
CA SER A 64 7.97 -1.61 0.31
C SER A 64 8.57 -0.93 1.54
N ILE A 65 7.97 0.15 1.98
CA ILE A 65 8.48 0.98 3.08
C ILE A 65 7.40 1.15 4.12
N VAL A 66 7.81 1.03 5.38
CA VAL A 66 6.93 1.22 6.53
C VAL A 66 7.48 2.32 7.42
N TYR A 67 6.61 3.19 7.90
CA TYR A 67 6.96 4.27 8.83
C TYR A 67 6.29 4.02 10.18
N ASP A 68 7.02 4.22 11.27
CA ASP A 68 6.44 4.29 12.60
C ASP A 68 5.87 5.68 12.92
N LEU A 69 5.31 5.85 14.12
CA LEU A 69 4.75 7.13 14.55
C LEU A 69 5.78 8.24 14.72
N GLN A 70 7.05 7.89 14.83
CA GLN A 70 8.16 8.84 14.97
C GLN A 70 8.79 9.21 13.63
N GLY A 71 8.32 8.60 12.54
CA GLY A 71 8.84 8.82 11.20
C GLY A 71 10.06 7.98 10.86
N CYS A 72 10.43 7.01 11.70
CA CYS A 72 11.48 6.05 11.36
C CYS A 72 11.01 5.13 10.25
N GLN A 73 11.92 4.84 9.33
CA GLN A 73 11.63 4.07 8.12
C GLN A 73 12.19 2.66 8.24
N TYR A 74 11.38 1.68 7.85
CA TYR A 74 11.74 0.27 7.83
C TYR A 74 11.55 -0.30 6.43
N LYS A 75 12.48 -1.15 6.00
CA LYS A 75 12.32 -1.92 4.78
C LYS A 75 11.31 -3.04 4.98
N ALA A 76 10.53 -3.33 3.97
CA ALA A 76 9.54 -4.38 4.00
C ALA A 76 9.45 -5.09 2.65
N THR A 77 9.05 -6.34 2.68
CA THR A 77 8.74 -7.15 1.49
C THR A 77 7.24 -7.39 1.44
N CYS A 78 6.61 -7.13 0.31
CA CYS A 78 5.20 -7.38 0.09
C CYS A 78 5.01 -8.60 -0.82
N LEU A 79 4.18 -9.54 -0.40
CA LEU A 79 3.85 -10.75 -1.14
C LEU A 79 2.34 -11.00 -1.09
N GLN A 80 1.80 -11.50 -2.19
CA GLN A 80 0.43 -12.01 -2.18
C GLN A 80 0.37 -13.34 -1.42
N GLN A 81 -0.59 -13.49 -0.52
CA GLN A 81 -0.77 -14.72 0.23
C GLN A 81 -1.09 -15.88 -0.72
N GLY A 82 -0.32 -16.96 -0.59
CA GLY A 82 -0.47 -18.16 -1.44
C GLY A 82 0.15 -18.05 -2.83
N ASN A 83 0.73 -16.90 -3.19
CA ASN A 83 1.39 -16.69 -4.47
C ASN A 83 2.88 -16.38 -4.25
N ARG A 84 3.76 -17.16 -4.88
CA ARG A 84 5.20 -16.93 -4.84
C ARG A 84 5.70 -16.00 -5.95
N SER A 85 4.86 -15.74 -6.95
CA SER A 85 5.14 -14.76 -7.99
C SER A 85 4.97 -13.33 -7.44
N GLY A 86 5.80 -12.42 -7.87
CA GLY A 86 5.63 -10.99 -7.58
C GLY A 86 4.48 -10.34 -8.35
N THR A 87 3.91 -11.01 -9.34
CA THR A 87 2.82 -10.48 -10.16
C THR A 87 1.47 -10.69 -9.51
N ILE A 88 0.70 -9.63 -9.41
CA ILE A 88 -0.67 -9.65 -8.89
C ILE A 88 -1.65 -9.38 -10.03
N ASN A 89 -2.63 -10.26 -10.16
CA ASN A 89 -3.81 -10.04 -10.99
C ASN A 89 -5.00 -9.77 -10.07
N LEU A 90 -5.54 -8.56 -10.14
CA LEU A 90 -6.63 -8.10 -9.30
C LEU A 90 -7.86 -7.78 -10.19
N PRO A 91 -8.73 -8.77 -10.43
CA PRO A 91 -9.94 -8.54 -11.20
C PRO A 91 -10.86 -7.54 -10.52
N SER A 92 -11.75 -6.94 -11.31
CA SER A 92 -12.80 -6.07 -10.81
C SER A 92 -13.63 -6.78 -9.74
N ASP A 93 -13.97 -6.08 -8.67
CA ASP A 93 -14.77 -6.57 -7.52
C ASP A 93 -14.16 -7.76 -6.76
N ILE A 94 -12.89 -8.08 -7.00
CA ILE A 94 -12.18 -9.14 -6.28
C ILE A 94 -11.29 -8.56 -5.19
N THR A 95 -11.20 -9.29 -4.11
CA THR A 95 -10.36 -9.00 -2.95
C THR A 95 -9.27 -10.05 -2.80
N ILE A 96 -8.03 -9.62 -2.63
CA ILE A 96 -6.90 -10.52 -2.34
C ILE A 96 -6.19 -10.10 -1.06
N LYS A 97 -5.43 -11.03 -0.49
CA LYS A 97 -4.65 -10.81 0.73
C LYS A 97 -3.18 -10.59 0.38
N LEU A 98 -2.60 -9.53 0.96
CA LEU A 98 -1.18 -9.22 0.89
C LEU A 98 -0.55 -9.33 2.28
N ASN A 99 0.65 -9.87 2.32
CA ASN A 99 1.49 -9.87 3.53
C ASN A 99 2.65 -8.90 3.32
N VAL A 100 2.78 -7.94 4.21
CA VAL A 100 3.93 -7.05 4.28
C VAL A 100 4.77 -7.47 5.47
N VAL A 101 5.96 -7.99 5.21
CA VAL A 101 6.91 -8.38 6.24
C VAL A 101 7.89 -7.24 6.46
N VAL A 102 7.88 -6.68 7.67
CA VAL A 102 8.75 -5.58 8.09
C VAL A 102 9.89 -6.17 8.89
N TYR A 103 11.13 -5.85 8.51
CA TYR A 103 12.33 -6.43 9.11
C TYR A 103 12.94 -5.53 10.16
N ASP A 104 13.59 -6.15 11.14
CA ASP A 104 14.42 -5.49 12.15
C ASP A 104 13.69 -4.35 12.89
N VAL A 105 12.48 -4.62 13.34
CA VAL A 105 11.65 -3.66 14.06
C VAL A 105 12.00 -3.69 15.54
N PRO A 106 12.50 -2.58 16.13
CA PRO A 106 12.82 -2.51 17.56
C PRO A 106 11.63 -2.91 18.45
N GLN A 107 11.91 -3.53 19.58
CA GLN A 107 10.88 -4.04 20.49
C GLN A 107 10.00 -2.94 21.10
N ASN A 108 10.50 -1.72 21.16
CA ASN A 108 9.76 -0.56 21.65
C ASN A 108 8.80 0.06 20.61
N VAL A 109 8.85 -0.39 19.36
CA VAL A 109 7.90 0.03 18.33
C VAL A 109 6.62 -0.80 18.44
N SER A 110 5.52 -0.15 18.75
CA SER A 110 4.22 -0.80 18.96
C SER A 110 3.18 -0.44 17.89
N GLU A 111 3.46 0.57 17.06
CA GLU A 111 2.51 1.06 16.07
C GLU A 111 3.24 1.56 14.82
N PHE A 112 2.58 1.41 13.67
CA PHE A 112 3.02 1.98 12.39
C PHE A 112 2.06 3.06 11.92
N ALA A 113 2.62 4.12 11.37
CA ALA A 113 1.86 5.27 10.87
C ALA A 113 1.42 5.09 9.42
N ALA A 114 2.28 4.51 8.58
CA ALA A 114 2.03 4.37 7.15
C ALA A 114 2.80 3.21 6.53
N VAL A 115 2.25 2.66 5.47
CA VAL A 115 2.89 1.64 4.63
C VAL A 115 2.78 2.08 3.18
N GLY A 116 3.90 2.07 2.47
CA GLY A 116 3.96 2.25 1.03
C GLY A 116 4.32 0.94 0.34
N VAL A 117 3.41 0.40 -0.45
CA VAL A 117 3.64 -0.79 -1.27
C VAL A 117 3.93 -0.34 -2.70
N TYR A 118 5.18 -0.47 -3.11
CA TYR A 118 5.59 -0.11 -4.47
C TYR A 118 5.22 -1.22 -5.46
N PHE A 119 4.82 -0.81 -6.64
CA PHE A 119 4.48 -1.72 -7.73
C PHE A 119 4.91 -1.15 -9.08
N ARG A 120 5.04 -2.07 -10.05
CA ARG A 120 5.27 -1.75 -11.46
C ARG A 120 4.13 -2.29 -12.30
N SER A 121 3.62 -1.49 -13.19
CA SER A 121 2.72 -1.92 -14.26
C SER A 121 3.30 -1.56 -15.63
N GLU A 122 2.71 -2.09 -16.70
CA GLU A 122 3.14 -1.76 -18.07
C GLU A 122 3.07 -0.26 -18.39
N SER A 123 2.12 0.44 -17.76
CA SER A 123 1.88 1.86 -18.02
C SER A 123 2.67 2.79 -17.09
N ARG A 124 3.00 2.35 -15.86
CA ARG A 124 3.74 3.17 -14.88
C ARG A 124 4.12 2.39 -13.64
N ASP A 125 5.11 2.93 -12.93
CA ASP A 125 5.40 2.57 -11.56
C ASP A 125 4.54 3.42 -10.60
N GLY A 126 4.20 2.88 -9.45
CA GLY A 126 3.38 3.57 -8.47
C GLY A 126 3.56 3.03 -7.06
N CYS A 127 2.77 3.58 -6.16
CA CYS A 127 2.78 3.20 -4.76
C CYS A 127 1.35 3.18 -4.22
N LEU A 128 0.95 2.07 -3.62
CA LEU A 128 -0.25 1.99 -2.81
C LEU A 128 0.11 2.40 -1.39
N VAL A 129 -0.59 3.37 -0.84
CA VAL A 129 -0.29 3.92 0.50
C VAL A 129 -1.45 3.60 1.43
N TRP A 130 -1.12 2.97 2.55
CA TRP A 130 -2.00 2.85 3.70
C TRP A 130 -1.54 3.83 4.79
N LYS A 131 -2.49 4.49 5.46
CA LYS A 131 -2.22 5.35 6.62
C LYS A 131 -3.11 4.94 7.78
N GLN A 132 -2.57 4.96 8.98
CA GLN A 132 -3.31 4.62 10.20
C GLN A 132 -4.57 5.46 10.39
N THR A 133 -4.54 6.73 10.00
CA THR A 133 -5.68 7.65 10.09
C THR A 133 -6.84 7.31 9.16
N GLU A 134 -6.59 6.59 8.09
CA GLU A 134 -7.60 6.17 7.11
C GLU A 134 -8.28 4.86 7.51
N ASN A 135 -7.54 3.98 8.16
CA ASN A 135 -8.08 2.74 8.70
C ASN A 135 -8.28 2.90 10.22
N LYS A 136 -9.53 2.98 10.65
CA LYS A 136 -9.91 3.14 12.06
C LYS A 136 -9.58 1.94 12.96
N ALA A 137 -9.12 0.83 12.38
CA ALA A 137 -8.60 -0.27 13.17
C ALA A 137 -7.30 0.18 13.86
N VAL A 138 -7.32 0.22 15.18
CA VAL A 138 -6.13 0.53 15.97
C VAL A 138 -5.07 -0.52 15.66
N LEU A 139 -4.01 -0.10 15.01
CA LEU A 139 -2.87 -0.93 14.70
C LEU A 139 -2.10 -1.17 16.00
N LYS A 140 -2.40 -2.24 16.68
CA LYS A 140 -1.55 -2.71 17.78
C LYS A 140 -0.71 -3.87 17.28
N ILE A 141 0.60 -3.73 17.41
CA ILE A 141 1.50 -4.85 17.22
C ILE A 141 1.35 -5.73 18.44
N ALA A 142 0.71 -6.89 18.28
CA ALA A 142 0.64 -7.89 19.33
C ALA A 142 2.04 -8.46 19.55
N ASN A 143 2.52 -8.43 20.79
CA ASN A 143 3.78 -9.05 21.19
C ASN A 143 3.58 -10.55 21.42
#